data_2f576d097438aaaa26fc3c8d6803fb88
#
_entry.id   2f576d097438aaaa26fc3c8d6803fb88
#
_cell.length_a   1.000
_cell.length_b   1.000
_cell.length_c   1.000
_cell.angle_alpha   90.00
_cell.angle_beta   90.00
_cell.angle_gamma   90.00
#
_symmetry.space_group_name_H-M   'P 1'
#
loop_
_entity.id
_entity.type
_entity.pdbx_description
1 polymer ?
#
loop_
_entity_poly.entity_id
_entity_poly.type
_entity_poly.pdbx_seq_one_letter_code
_entity_poly.pdbx_strand_id
1 'polypeptide(L)'
;MREPQIWHYGLVARYWGAFETEGGPEMEYYKRLIETSGQPALDLGCGSGRLLIPLLQAGLDVDGCDYSEDILGICRERLEKKGLITHLYPQAMHELDLPRRYRTIFARGVIGLGGEHRLTMQAMQRCYEHLRPNGIFAFDYMVRWNDPPAWMSRLPEKRQSLPQDWPSSAERKCLPDGTEIELVSRTISTDPLENVATRQIRARLWKEDELIKEEIYTQRLDDYSKNELVLMLEKAGFRDLQIYGDFTDEVATPDHNDLIFIAKKNLKKLLRPTHKMPDDGYVSG
;
A
#
# COMPACT_ATOMS: atom_id res chain seq x y z
N MET A 1 0.12 15.73 -19.91
CA MET A 1 0.41 14.41 -19.32
C MET A 1 0.85 14.66 -17.88
N ARG A 2 0.17 14.06 -16.88
CA ARG A 2 0.64 14.12 -15.49
C ARG A 2 1.90 13.29 -15.38
N GLU A 3 2.94 13.80 -14.71
CA GLU A 3 4.11 12.99 -14.39
C GLU A 3 3.67 11.76 -13.56
N PRO A 4 4.17 10.55 -13.87
CA PRO A 4 3.82 9.38 -13.09
C PRO A 4 4.27 9.57 -11.64
N GLN A 5 3.48 9.11 -10.69
CA GLN A 5 3.84 9.08 -9.27
C GLN A 5 4.92 8.01 -9.09
N ILE A 6 6.17 8.42 -8.90
CA ILE A 6 7.30 7.50 -8.99
C ILE A 6 7.87 7.27 -7.59
N TRP A 7 7.60 6.09 -6.99
CA TRP A 7 8.19 5.69 -5.71
C TRP A 7 9.32 4.68 -5.89
N HIS A 8 9.18 3.71 -6.77
CA HIS A 8 10.10 2.59 -6.93
C HIS A 8 10.64 2.47 -8.35
N TYR A 9 11.19 3.56 -8.91
CA TYR A 9 11.82 3.55 -10.23
C TYR A 9 13.30 3.93 -10.16
N GLY A 10 14.09 3.51 -11.14
CA GLY A 10 15.46 3.89 -11.34
C GLY A 10 16.34 3.69 -10.09
N LEU A 11 17.03 4.75 -9.67
CA LEU A 11 17.90 4.71 -8.48
C LEU A 11 17.12 4.50 -7.18
N VAL A 12 15.85 4.95 -7.09
CA VAL A 12 15.03 4.71 -5.90
C VAL A 12 14.68 3.23 -5.76
N ALA A 13 14.30 2.56 -6.86
CA ALA A 13 14.10 1.12 -6.87
C ALA A 13 15.37 0.36 -6.48
N ARG A 14 16.51 0.78 -7.01
CA ARG A 14 17.82 0.19 -6.69
C ARG A 14 18.17 0.35 -5.20
N TYR A 15 17.91 1.53 -4.61
CA TYR A 15 18.11 1.77 -3.18
C TYR A 15 17.26 0.81 -2.32
N TRP A 16 15.96 0.77 -2.54
CA TRP A 16 15.06 -0.11 -1.80
C TRP A 16 15.40 -1.58 -2.02
N GLY A 17 15.66 -1.97 -3.27
CA GLY A 17 16.09 -3.32 -3.60
C GLY A 17 17.37 -3.76 -2.90
N ALA A 18 18.30 -2.85 -2.61
CA ALA A 18 19.55 -3.21 -1.95
C ALA A 18 19.46 -3.23 -0.42
N PHE A 19 18.63 -2.36 0.17
CA PHE A 19 18.67 -2.11 1.62
C PHE A 19 17.39 -2.52 2.36
N GLU A 20 16.35 -2.91 1.63
CA GLU A 20 15.16 -3.47 2.25
C GLU A 20 15.41 -4.91 2.70
N THR A 21 15.23 -5.16 4.00
CA THR A 21 15.43 -6.49 4.59
C THR A 21 14.16 -7.31 4.50
N GLU A 22 14.30 -8.61 4.16
CA GLU A 22 13.20 -9.55 4.18
C GLU A 22 12.67 -9.78 5.60
N GLY A 23 11.36 -9.94 5.74
CA GLY A 23 10.70 -10.22 7.01
C GLY A 23 10.36 -8.97 7.82
N GLY A 24 10.42 -9.09 9.14
CA GLY A 24 9.98 -8.08 10.10
C GLY A 24 8.74 -8.54 10.89
N PRO A 25 8.33 -7.82 11.94
CA PRO A 25 7.18 -8.21 12.77
C PRO A 25 5.88 -8.31 11.96
N GLU A 26 5.71 -7.49 10.94
CA GLU A 26 4.56 -7.52 10.04
C GLU A 26 4.49 -8.80 9.20
N MET A 27 5.62 -9.46 8.90
CA MET A 27 5.65 -10.70 8.13
C MET A 27 4.89 -11.82 8.84
N GLU A 28 5.16 -12.05 10.12
CA GLU A 28 4.46 -13.06 10.92
C GLU A 28 2.97 -12.73 11.08
N TYR A 29 2.63 -11.43 11.17
CA TYR A 29 1.24 -10.98 11.22
C TYR A 29 0.49 -11.34 9.93
N TYR A 30 1.01 -10.96 8.76
CA TYR A 30 0.37 -11.26 7.48
C TYR A 30 0.37 -12.75 7.16
N LYS A 31 1.41 -13.51 7.53
CA LYS A 31 1.43 -14.95 7.41
C LYS A 31 0.26 -15.59 8.18
N ARG A 32 0.14 -15.28 9.48
CA ARG A 32 -0.97 -15.76 10.32
C ARG A 32 -2.33 -15.34 9.76
N LEU A 33 -2.44 -14.11 9.25
CA LEU A 33 -3.66 -13.61 8.63
C LEU A 33 -4.04 -14.43 7.38
N ILE A 34 -3.09 -14.76 6.50
CA ILE A 34 -3.33 -15.58 5.31
C ILE A 34 -3.71 -17.01 5.71
N GLU A 35 -3.03 -17.60 6.68
CA GLU A 35 -3.31 -18.95 7.18
C GLU A 35 -4.75 -19.05 7.74
N THR A 36 -5.21 -18.03 8.45
CA THR A 36 -6.55 -18.01 9.06
C THR A 36 -7.66 -17.60 8.11
N SER A 37 -7.41 -16.64 7.22
CA SER A 37 -8.43 -16.11 6.28
C SER A 37 -8.48 -16.89 4.97
N GLY A 38 -7.41 -17.57 4.61
CA GLY A 38 -7.31 -18.49 3.49
C GLY A 38 -6.56 -17.95 2.27
N GLN A 39 -6.28 -18.90 1.39
CA GLN A 39 -5.52 -18.72 0.15
C GLN A 39 -6.43 -18.94 -1.07
N PRO A 40 -6.05 -18.48 -2.26
CA PRO A 40 -4.82 -17.74 -2.59
C PRO A 40 -4.81 -16.34 -2.01
N ALA A 41 -3.59 -15.79 -1.80
CA ALA A 41 -3.39 -14.42 -1.35
C ALA A 41 -2.75 -13.54 -2.45
N LEU A 42 -2.88 -12.23 -2.31
CA LEU A 42 -2.23 -11.22 -3.15
C LEU A 42 -1.49 -10.22 -2.26
N ASP A 43 -0.19 -10.08 -2.48
CA ASP A 43 0.64 -9.00 -1.94
C ASP A 43 0.54 -7.80 -2.90
N LEU A 44 -0.19 -6.77 -2.51
CA LEU A 44 -0.50 -5.60 -3.32
C LEU A 44 0.43 -4.44 -2.94
N GLY A 45 1.31 -4.06 -3.86
CA GLY A 45 2.48 -3.22 -3.61
C GLY A 45 3.65 -4.06 -3.09
N CYS A 46 3.88 -5.23 -3.70
CA CYS A 46 4.86 -6.22 -3.20
C CYS A 46 6.32 -5.74 -3.29
N GLY A 47 6.60 -4.68 -4.04
CA GLY A 47 7.92 -4.10 -4.20
C GLY A 47 8.97 -5.11 -4.62
N SER A 48 10.09 -5.15 -3.92
CA SER A 48 11.20 -6.08 -4.15
C SER A 48 10.96 -7.49 -3.60
N GLY A 49 9.76 -7.76 -3.09
CA GLY A 49 9.37 -9.07 -2.54
C GLY A 49 9.65 -9.26 -1.05
N ARG A 50 9.77 -8.18 -0.27
CA ARG A 50 10.13 -8.20 1.16
C ARG A 50 9.22 -9.12 2.01
N LEU A 51 7.92 -9.08 1.78
CA LEU A 51 6.95 -9.98 2.42
C LEU A 51 6.62 -11.18 1.54
N LEU A 52 6.49 -10.98 0.23
CA LEU A 52 6.13 -12.02 -0.73
C LEU A 52 7.08 -13.22 -0.67
N ILE A 53 8.40 -12.99 -0.67
CA ILE A 53 9.39 -14.07 -0.70
C ILE A 53 9.35 -14.95 0.56
N PRO A 54 9.38 -14.40 1.78
CA PRO A 54 9.24 -15.22 2.99
C PRO A 54 7.90 -15.97 3.08
N LEU A 55 6.80 -15.38 2.59
CA LEU A 55 5.50 -16.05 2.55
C LEU A 55 5.50 -17.26 1.60
N LEU A 56 6.13 -17.11 0.42
CA LEU A 56 6.32 -18.23 -0.52
C LEU A 56 7.23 -19.31 0.06
N GLN A 57 8.31 -18.95 0.77
CA GLN A 57 9.19 -19.89 1.47
C GLN A 57 8.45 -20.65 2.59
N ALA A 58 7.45 -20.03 3.20
CA ALA A 58 6.55 -20.69 4.15
C ALA A 58 5.51 -21.62 3.48
N GLY A 59 5.55 -21.76 2.14
CA GLY A 59 4.65 -22.63 1.38
C GLY A 59 3.25 -22.04 1.12
N LEU A 60 3.08 -20.73 1.28
CA LEU A 60 1.81 -20.08 1.03
C LEU A 60 1.66 -19.76 -0.46
N ASP A 61 0.42 -19.87 -0.96
CA ASP A 61 0.03 -19.53 -2.33
C ASP A 61 -0.26 -18.03 -2.43
N VAL A 62 0.76 -17.24 -2.79
CA VAL A 62 0.72 -15.78 -2.83
C VAL A 62 1.21 -15.28 -4.17
N ASP A 63 0.43 -14.45 -4.86
CA ASP A 63 0.85 -13.68 -6.03
C ASP A 63 1.31 -12.27 -5.60
N GLY A 64 2.16 -11.63 -6.40
CA GLY A 64 2.62 -10.24 -6.18
C GLY A 64 2.07 -9.28 -7.22
N CYS A 65 1.80 -8.04 -6.81
CA CYS A 65 1.44 -6.96 -7.71
C CYS A 65 2.15 -5.67 -7.27
N ASP A 66 2.80 -4.98 -8.21
CA ASP A 66 3.33 -3.63 -8.01
C ASP A 66 3.25 -2.89 -9.35
N TYR A 67 3.10 -1.58 -9.32
CA TYR A 67 3.00 -0.82 -10.58
C TYR A 67 4.37 -0.52 -11.23
N SER A 68 5.47 -0.65 -10.48
CA SER A 68 6.84 -0.40 -10.94
C SER A 68 7.49 -1.67 -11.49
N GLU A 69 7.74 -1.68 -12.80
CA GLU A 69 8.52 -2.76 -13.42
C GLU A 69 9.97 -2.82 -12.90
N ASP A 70 10.58 -1.70 -12.53
CA ASP A 70 11.95 -1.68 -12.03
C ASP A 70 12.07 -2.46 -10.72
N ILE A 71 11.15 -2.23 -9.76
CA ILE A 71 11.18 -2.95 -8.49
C ILE A 71 10.73 -4.40 -8.65
N LEU A 72 9.78 -4.70 -9.56
CA LEU A 72 9.40 -6.07 -9.90
C LEU A 72 10.53 -6.84 -10.58
N GLY A 73 11.38 -6.17 -11.36
CA GLY A 73 12.60 -6.76 -11.90
C GLY A 73 13.49 -7.30 -10.80
N ILE A 74 13.72 -6.51 -9.75
CA ILE A 74 14.49 -6.93 -8.57
C ILE A 74 13.81 -8.08 -7.83
N CYS A 75 12.47 -8.04 -7.72
CA CYS A 75 11.70 -9.13 -7.12
C CYS A 75 11.88 -10.44 -7.89
N ARG A 76 11.79 -10.41 -9.23
CA ARG A 76 12.00 -11.60 -10.09
C ARG A 76 13.39 -12.20 -9.88
N GLU A 77 14.44 -11.37 -9.91
CA GLU A 77 15.80 -11.85 -9.66
C GLU A 77 15.97 -12.52 -8.30
N ARG A 78 15.33 -11.99 -7.28
CA ARG A 78 15.35 -12.58 -5.92
C ARG A 78 14.60 -13.92 -5.87
N LEU A 79 13.44 -14.00 -6.50
CA LEU A 79 12.67 -15.24 -6.62
C LEU A 79 13.47 -16.33 -7.35
N GLU A 80 14.07 -16.00 -8.48
CA GLU A 80 14.91 -16.91 -9.28
C GLU A 80 16.09 -17.45 -8.45
N LYS A 81 16.81 -16.56 -7.75
CA LYS A 81 17.94 -16.97 -6.87
C LYS A 81 17.52 -17.94 -5.75
N LYS A 82 16.26 -17.91 -5.35
CA LYS A 82 15.70 -18.79 -4.30
C LYS A 82 14.92 -19.99 -4.87
N GLY A 83 14.81 -20.11 -6.19
CA GLY A 83 14.04 -21.17 -6.84
C GLY A 83 12.54 -21.11 -6.57
N LEU A 84 12.01 -19.91 -6.30
CA LEU A 84 10.59 -19.68 -6.03
C LEU A 84 9.86 -19.23 -7.29
N ILE A 85 8.61 -19.68 -7.44
CA ILE A 85 7.76 -19.38 -8.59
C ILE A 85 6.44 -18.80 -8.10
N THR A 86 6.06 -17.64 -8.65
CA THR A 86 4.76 -17.02 -8.44
C THR A 86 4.43 -16.08 -9.61
N HIS A 87 3.19 -15.58 -9.66
CA HIS A 87 2.82 -14.54 -10.62
C HIS A 87 3.12 -13.16 -10.07
N LEU A 88 3.80 -12.34 -10.89
CA LEU A 88 4.03 -10.93 -10.63
C LEU A 88 3.30 -10.09 -11.68
N TYR A 89 2.44 -9.17 -11.23
CA TYR A 89 1.61 -8.34 -12.08
C TYR A 89 2.05 -6.88 -12.02
N PRO A 90 2.49 -6.28 -13.14
CA PRO A 90 2.86 -4.86 -13.20
C PRO A 90 1.61 -3.99 -13.37
N GLN A 91 0.86 -3.79 -12.30
CA GLN A 91 -0.39 -3.01 -12.32
C GLN A 91 -0.49 -2.08 -11.12
N ALA A 92 -1.10 -0.90 -11.33
CA ALA A 92 -1.49 -0.02 -10.24
C ALA A 92 -2.72 -0.56 -9.51
N MET A 93 -2.80 -0.33 -8.20
CA MET A 93 -3.91 -0.80 -7.36
C MET A 93 -5.28 -0.39 -7.89
N HIS A 94 -5.41 0.83 -8.40
CA HIS A 94 -6.68 1.38 -8.90
C HIS A 94 -7.09 0.87 -10.29
N GLU A 95 -6.16 0.23 -11.00
CA GLU A 95 -6.36 -0.37 -12.32
C GLU A 95 -6.37 -1.90 -12.28
N LEU A 96 -6.40 -2.48 -11.09
CA LEU A 96 -6.28 -3.92 -10.89
C LEU A 96 -7.30 -4.69 -11.76
N ASP A 97 -6.77 -5.55 -12.64
CA ASP A 97 -7.54 -6.45 -13.50
C ASP A 97 -6.76 -7.77 -13.67
N LEU A 98 -6.89 -8.63 -12.65
CA LEU A 98 -6.16 -9.89 -12.56
C LEU A 98 -7.08 -11.07 -12.92
N PRO A 99 -6.52 -12.13 -13.55
CA PRO A 99 -7.29 -13.32 -13.93
C PRO A 99 -7.76 -14.13 -12.72
N ARG A 100 -7.11 -13.94 -11.56
CA ARG A 100 -7.35 -14.70 -10.34
C ARG A 100 -8.20 -13.91 -9.34
N ARG A 101 -8.93 -14.63 -8.47
CA ARG A 101 -9.65 -14.07 -7.32
C ARG A 101 -9.08 -14.66 -6.04
N TYR A 102 -8.92 -13.82 -5.02
CA TYR A 102 -8.16 -14.10 -3.81
C TYR A 102 -9.06 -14.26 -2.58
N ARG A 103 -8.60 -15.05 -1.61
CA ARG A 103 -9.21 -15.11 -0.28
C ARG A 103 -8.69 -14.00 0.61
N THR A 104 -7.41 -13.67 0.45
CA THR A 104 -6.74 -12.60 1.17
C THR A 104 -6.05 -11.68 0.17
N ILE A 105 -6.35 -10.39 0.24
CA ILE A 105 -5.53 -9.34 -0.39
C ILE A 105 -4.94 -8.52 0.75
N PHE A 106 -3.63 -8.31 0.73
CA PHE A 106 -3.00 -7.45 1.71
C PHE A 106 -2.09 -6.42 1.04
N ALA A 107 -1.90 -5.27 1.71
CA ALA A 107 -1.14 -4.16 1.18
C ALA A 107 -0.35 -3.51 2.32
N ARG A 108 0.99 -3.50 2.23
CA ARG A 108 1.88 -2.94 3.27
C ARG A 108 2.48 -1.61 2.84
N GLY A 109 2.17 -0.54 3.58
CA GLY A 109 2.79 0.77 3.40
C GLY A 109 2.48 1.46 2.07
N VAL A 110 1.36 1.15 1.42
CA VAL A 110 1.02 1.68 0.08
C VAL A 110 -0.19 2.61 0.07
N ILE A 111 -1.04 2.57 1.10
CA ILE A 111 -2.21 3.47 1.17
C ILE A 111 -1.73 4.90 1.38
N GLY A 112 -2.26 5.83 0.56
CA GLY A 112 -1.84 7.23 0.56
C GLY A 112 -0.69 7.56 -0.42
N LEU A 113 -0.11 6.55 -1.10
CA LEU A 113 0.93 6.78 -2.10
C LEU A 113 0.38 7.13 -3.50
N GLY A 114 -0.93 7.02 -3.72
CA GLY A 114 -1.57 7.28 -5.01
C GLY A 114 -1.67 8.75 -5.40
N GLY A 115 -1.56 9.66 -4.43
CA GLY A 115 -1.59 11.11 -4.64
C GLY A 115 -2.96 11.68 -5.06
N GLU A 116 -4.02 10.88 -5.03
CA GLU A 116 -5.41 11.30 -5.26
C GLU A 116 -6.37 10.41 -4.49
N HIS A 117 -7.20 10.97 -3.61
CA HIS A 117 -8.22 10.26 -2.85
C HIS A 117 -9.14 9.40 -3.73
N ARG A 118 -9.42 9.88 -4.94
CA ARG A 118 -10.22 9.14 -5.92
C ARG A 118 -9.55 7.82 -6.34
N LEU A 119 -8.22 7.81 -6.52
CA LEU A 119 -7.48 6.60 -6.90
C LEU A 119 -7.45 5.59 -5.76
N THR A 120 -7.29 6.05 -4.51
CA THR A 120 -7.37 5.17 -3.33
C THR A 120 -8.77 4.54 -3.21
N MET A 121 -9.84 5.33 -3.46
CA MET A 121 -11.20 4.79 -3.49
C MET A 121 -11.39 3.74 -4.58
N GLN A 122 -10.88 3.99 -5.80
CA GLN A 122 -10.91 3.02 -6.89
C GLN A 122 -10.11 1.76 -6.55
N ALA A 123 -8.94 1.91 -5.93
CA ALA A 123 -8.13 0.78 -5.48
C ALA A 123 -8.89 -0.13 -4.50
N MET A 124 -9.58 0.44 -3.51
CA MET A 124 -10.43 -0.32 -2.59
C MET A 124 -11.56 -1.06 -3.30
N GLN A 125 -12.20 -0.43 -4.32
CA GLN A 125 -13.22 -1.08 -5.13
C GLN A 125 -12.64 -2.24 -5.94
N ARG A 126 -11.47 -2.06 -6.56
CA ARG A 126 -10.77 -3.12 -7.29
C ARG A 126 -10.38 -4.29 -6.39
N CYS A 127 -9.88 -4.00 -5.18
CA CYS A 127 -9.63 -5.06 -4.19
C CYS A 127 -10.91 -5.83 -3.86
N TYR A 128 -12.03 -5.12 -3.63
CA TYR A 128 -13.33 -5.77 -3.37
C TYR A 128 -13.75 -6.69 -4.53
N GLU A 129 -13.61 -6.24 -5.78
CA GLU A 129 -13.96 -7.02 -6.97
C GLU A 129 -13.10 -8.29 -7.11
N HIS A 130 -11.79 -8.20 -6.75
CA HIS A 130 -10.84 -9.31 -6.85
C HIS A 130 -10.90 -10.30 -5.69
N LEU A 131 -11.65 -10.00 -4.63
CA LEU A 131 -11.87 -10.94 -3.55
C LEU A 131 -12.92 -11.99 -3.89
N ARG A 132 -12.69 -13.21 -3.43
CA ARG A 132 -13.70 -14.28 -3.34
C ARG A 132 -14.75 -13.91 -2.29
N PRO A 133 -15.96 -14.52 -2.35
CA PRO A 133 -16.94 -14.40 -1.26
C PRO A 133 -16.30 -14.74 0.10
N ASN A 134 -16.58 -13.92 1.11
CA ASN A 134 -15.99 -14.00 2.45
C ASN A 134 -14.45 -13.82 2.50
N GLY A 135 -13.84 -13.34 1.43
CA GLY A 135 -12.45 -12.92 1.44
C GLY A 135 -12.25 -11.60 2.19
N ILE A 136 -11.00 -11.31 2.52
CA ILE A 136 -10.62 -10.11 3.25
C ILE A 136 -9.63 -9.25 2.47
N PHE A 137 -9.72 -7.93 2.67
CA PHE A 137 -8.69 -6.96 2.33
C PHE A 137 -8.10 -6.43 3.61
N ALA A 138 -6.78 -6.52 3.75
CA ALA A 138 -6.05 -6.03 4.91
C ALA A 138 -4.97 -5.05 4.46
N PHE A 139 -4.80 -3.94 5.17
CA PHE A 139 -3.71 -3.01 4.94
C PHE A 139 -3.35 -2.28 6.22
N ASP A 140 -2.11 -1.82 6.28
CA ASP A 140 -1.68 -0.92 7.33
C ASP A 140 -1.75 0.54 6.89
N TYR A 141 -1.90 1.41 7.85
CA TYR A 141 -1.82 2.85 7.68
C TYR A 141 -1.08 3.49 8.85
N MET A 142 0.08 4.09 8.54
CA MET A 142 0.85 4.81 9.54
C MET A 142 0.15 6.11 9.90
N VAL A 143 -0.16 6.28 11.18
CA VAL A 143 -0.83 7.48 11.66
C VAL A 143 0.15 8.65 11.78
N ARG A 144 -0.36 9.85 11.49
CA ARG A 144 0.46 11.06 11.51
C ARG A 144 0.39 11.84 12.82
N TRP A 145 -0.52 11.49 13.73
CA TRP A 145 -0.65 12.23 14.98
C TRP A 145 0.53 12.03 15.96
N ASN A 146 1.28 10.94 15.80
CA ASN A 146 2.50 10.68 16.57
C ASN A 146 3.77 11.21 15.87
N ASP A 147 3.63 11.93 14.75
CA ASP A 147 4.72 12.55 13.99
C ASP A 147 4.62 14.08 14.04
N PRO A 148 5.23 14.75 15.03
CA PRO A 148 5.16 16.20 15.17
C PRO A 148 5.61 16.97 13.93
N PRO A 149 6.70 16.61 13.22
CA PRO A 149 7.08 17.26 11.97
C PRO A 149 5.99 17.23 10.90
N ALA A 150 5.27 16.12 10.74
CA ALA A 150 4.17 16.02 9.78
C ALA A 150 3.01 16.95 10.14
N TRP A 151 2.65 17.06 11.42
CA TRP A 151 1.66 18.02 11.89
C TRP A 151 2.10 19.47 11.71
N MET A 152 3.32 19.78 12.15
CA MET A 152 3.86 21.14 12.08
C MET A 152 3.94 21.65 10.65
N SER A 153 4.21 20.79 9.66
CA SER A 153 4.28 21.17 8.25
C SER A 153 2.96 21.74 7.70
N ARG A 154 1.82 21.49 8.38
CA ARG A 154 0.50 22.02 8.03
C ARG A 154 0.19 23.39 8.60
N LEU A 155 0.96 23.86 9.57
CA LEU A 155 0.78 25.18 10.16
C LEU A 155 1.09 26.27 9.13
N PRO A 156 0.33 27.40 9.13
CA PRO A 156 0.52 28.48 8.14
C PRO A 156 1.96 28.96 8.03
N GLU A 157 2.63 29.16 9.18
CA GLU A 157 4.01 29.67 9.24
C GLU A 157 4.99 28.69 8.56
N LYS A 158 4.76 27.40 8.73
CA LYS A 158 5.62 26.36 8.14
C LYS A 158 5.36 26.20 6.65
N ARG A 159 4.10 26.33 6.22
CA ARG A 159 3.77 26.28 4.78
C ARG A 159 4.40 27.44 4.01
N GLN A 160 4.49 28.64 4.62
CA GLN A 160 5.14 29.80 4.00
C GLN A 160 6.65 29.62 3.78
N SER A 161 7.28 28.70 4.51
CA SER A 161 8.70 28.37 4.34
C SER A 161 8.97 27.20 3.38
N LEU A 162 7.96 26.72 2.66
CA LEU A 162 8.12 25.70 1.63
C LEU A 162 8.45 26.34 0.26
N PRO A 163 9.22 25.65 -0.60
CA PRO A 163 9.80 24.32 -0.41
C PRO A 163 10.93 24.31 0.60
N GLN A 164 11.11 23.17 1.30
CA GLN A 164 12.28 22.95 2.14
C GLN A 164 13.55 22.88 1.26
N ASP A 165 14.66 23.32 1.82
CA ASP A 165 15.97 23.03 1.22
C ASP A 165 16.30 21.54 1.24
N TRP A 166 17.17 21.11 0.35
CA TRP A 166 17.71 19.77 0.42
C TRP A 166 18.55 19.61 1.69
N PRO A 167 18.49 18.43 2.35
CA PRO A 167 19.41 18.15 3.45
C PRO A 167 20.86 18.41 3.03
N SER A 168 21.63 19.07 3.90
CA SER A 168 23.02 19.43 3.66
C SER A 168 23.96 18.22 3.62
N SER A 169 23.55 17.12 4.28
CA SER A 169 24.28 15.85 4.30
C SER A 169 23.31 14.68 4.12
N ALA A 170 23.80 13.60 3.54
CA ALA A 170 23.10 12.35 3.39
C ALA A 170 24.07 11.20 3.63
N GLU A 171 23.56 10.11 4.19
CA GLU A 171 24.31 8.87 4.33
C GLU A 171 24.45 8.21 2.97
N ARG A 172 25.67 7.92 2.55
CA ARG A 172 25.95 7.08 1.39
C ARG A 172 26.03 5.62 1.85
N LYS A 173 25.35 4.76 1.15
CA LYS A 173 25.33 3.31 1.42
C LYS A 173 26.00 2.57 0.26
N CYS A 174 26.94 1.69 0.58
CA CYS A 174 27.63 0.88 -0.42
C CYS A 174 26.69 -0.17 -1.03
N LEU A 175 26.68 -0.27 -2.34
CA LEU A 175 25.98 -1.29 -3.10
C LEU A 175 26.90 -2.49 -3.39
N PRO A 176 26.35 -3.68 -3.71
CA PRO A 176 27.15 -4.89 -3.97
C PRO A 176 28.17 -4.75 -5.13
N ASP A 177 27.96 -3.82 -6.05
CA ASP A 177 28.84 -3.56 -7.20
C ASP A 177 29.95 -2.53 -6.90
N GLY A 178 30.09 -2.13 -5.64
CA GLY A 178 31.10 -1.17 -5.20
C GLY A 178 30.76 0.30 -5.47
N THR A 179 29.60 0.62 -6.01
CA THR A 179 29.10 1.99 -6.06
C THR A 179 28.43 2.36 -4.73
N GLU A 180 28.26 3.65 -4.48
CA GLU A 180 27.55 4.16 -3.31
C GLU A 180 26.28 4.89 -3.75
N ILE A 181 25.23 4.76 -2.97
CA ILE A 181 23.95 5.42 -3.23
C ILE A 181 23.48 6.20 -2.00
N GLU A 182 22.97 7.40 -2.24
CA GLU A 182 22.28 8.21 -1.24
C GLU A 182 20.86 8.50 -1.66
N LEU A 183 19.96 8.58 -0.67
CA LEU A 183 18.56 8.96 -0.87
C LEU A 183 18.18 10.02 0.14
N VAL A 184 17.71 11.17 -0.33
CA VAL A 184 17.17 12.25 0.51
C VAL A 184 15.82 12.71 0.00
N SER A 185 15.02 13.28 0.90
CA SER A 185 13.74 13.85 0.52
C SER A 185 13.55 15.24 1.12
N ARG A 186 12.70 16.05 0.46
CA ARG A 186 12.26 17.35 0.97
C ARG A 186 10.77 17.55 0.71
N THR A 187 10.10 18.31 1.54
CA THR A 187 8.70 18.73 1.32
C THR A 187 8.69 19.96 0.42
N ILE A 188 7.86 19.90 -0.63
CA ILE A 188 7.68 20.98 -1.60
C ILE A 188 6.47 21.84 -1.23
N SER A 189 5.36 21.21 -0.89
CA SER A 189 4.13 21.86 -0.50
C SER A 189 3.26 20.95 0.36
N THR A 190 2.38 21.54 1.13
CA THR A 190 1.32 20.85 1.85
C THR A 190 0.00 21.58 1.62
N ASP A 191 -1.04 20.83 1.34
CA ASP A 191 -2.41 21.32 1.24
C ASP A 191 -3.26 20.69 2.35
N PRO A 192 -3.54 21.42 3.45
CA PRO A 192 -4.34 20.88 4.54
C PRO A 192 -5.82 20.73 4.21
N LEU A 193 -6.33 21.44 3.18
CA LEU A 193 -7.73 21.32 2.74
C LEU A 193 -7.94 19.98 2.02
N GLU A 194 -7.00 19.64 1.14
CA GLU A 194 -7.03 18.40 0.39
C GLU A 194 -6.32 17.24 1.12
N ASN A 195 -5.74 17.50 2.30
CA ASN A 195 -4.90 16.52 3.03
C ASN A 195 -3.79 15.89 2.18
N VAL A 196 -3.10 16.72 1.37
CA VAL A 196 -2.05 16.26 0.46
C VAL A 196 -0.72 16.92 0.81
N ALA A 197 0.35 16.14 0.82
CA ALA A 197 1.72 16.64 0.83
C ALA A 197 2.42 16.29 -0.49
N THR A 198 3.17 17.25 -1.03
CA THR A 198 4.06 17.01 -2.18
C THR A 198 5.49 16.95 -1.69
N ARG A 199 6.18 15.88 -2.03
CA ARG A 199 7.57 15.61 -1.67
C ARG A 199 8.41 15.44 -2.92
N GLN A 200 9.67 15.85 -2.86
CA GLN A 200 10.70 15.42 -3.80
C GLN A 200 11.66 14.45 -3.14
N ILE A 201 12.06 13.44 -3.90
CA ILE A 201 13.07 12.47 -3.52
C ILE A 201 14.20 12.61 -4.51
N ARG A 202 15.43 12.79 -4.01
CA ARG A 202 16.64 12.83 -4.80
C ARG A 202 17.49 11.61 -4.48
N ALA A 203 17.79 10.83 -5.50
CA ALA A 203 18.70 9.69 -5.44
C ALA A 203 19.97 10.02 -6.22
N ARG A 204 21.14 9.76 -5.62
CA ARG A 204 22.46 9.99 -6.22
C ARG A 204 23.28 8.72 -6.16
N LEU A 205 23.94 8.41 -7.26
CA LEU A 205 24.85 7.28 -7.38
C LEU A 205 26.28 7.81 -7.53
N TRP A 206 27.18 7.27 -6.73
CA TRP A 206 28.58 7.67 -6.64
C TRP A 206 29.52 6.50 -6.93
N LYS A 207 30.67 6.78 -7.47
CA LYS A 207 31.77 5.84 -7.59
C LYS A 207 33.09 6.60 -7.33
N GLU A 208 33.88 6.13 -6.37
CA GLU A 208 35.17 6.77 -6.01
C GLU A 208 35.05 8.30 -5.80
N ASP A 209 34.02 8.72 -5.05
CA ASP A 209 33.62 10.11 -4.80
C ASP A 209 33.17 10.92 -6.03
N GLU A 210 33.08 10.32 -7.22
CA GLU A 210 32.52 10.96 -8.41
C GLU A 210 31.01 10.71 -8.48
N LEU A 211 30.21 11.77 -8.71
CA LEU A 211 28.78 11.67 -8.94
C LEU A 211 28.52 11.12 -10.34
N ILE A 212 28.05 9.86 -10.43
CA ILE A 212 27.76 9.19 -11.71
C ILE A 212 26.37 9.54 -12.22
N LYS A 213 25.37 9.58 -11.32
CA LYS A 213 23.98 9.78 -11.71
C LYS A 213 23.19 10.46 -10.60
N GLU A 214 22.31 11.37 -10.98
CA GLU A 214 21.30 11.98 -10.10
C GLU A 214 19.93 11.82 -10.72
N GLU A 215 18.95 11.46 -9.89
CA GLU A 215 17.53 11.40 -10.26
C GLU A 215 16.70 12.12 -9.21
N ILE A 216 15.71 12.89 -9.65
CA ILE A 216 14.78 13.60 -8.76
C ILE A 216 13.36 13.23 -9.17
N TYR A 217 12.60 12.74 -8.18
CA TYR A 217 11.20 12.34 -8.35
C TYR A 217 10.29 13.18 -7.48
N THR A 218 9.12 13.52 -8.02
CA THR A 218 8.08 14.22 -7.26
C THR A 218 6.99 13.22 -6.90
N GLN A 219 6.60 13.21 -5.63
CA GLN A 219 5.58 12.34 -5.08
C GLN A 219 4.52 13.15 -4.36
N ARG A 220 3.27 12.83 -4.62
CA ARG A 220 2.13 13.30 -3.82
C ARG A 220 1.72 12.22 -2.85
N LEU A 221 1.50 12.61 -1.62
CA LEU A 221 1.08 11.74 -0.52
C LEU A 221 -0.28 12.21 -0.02
N ASP A 222 -1.25 11.31 -0.01
CA ASP A 222 -2.55 11.57 0.61
C ASP A 222 -2.50 11.17 2.07
N ASP A 223 -3.00 12.04 2.94
CA ASP A 223 -3.19 11.71 4.34
C ASP A 223 -4.67 11.45 4.61
N TYR A 224 -4.93 10.42 5.43
CA TYR A 224 -6.26 9.98 5.81
C TYR A 224 -6.42 9.94 7.33
N SER A 225 -7.61 10.27 7.81
CA SER A 225 -8.04 9.86 9.12
C SER A 225 -8.53 8.40 9.11
N LYS A 226 -8.51 7.75 10.28
CA LYS A 226 -9.10 6.41 10.45
C LYS A 226 -10.54 6.35 9.93
N ASN A 227 -11.34 7.38 10.22
CA ASN A 227 -12.76 7.39 9.86
C ASN A 227 -12.98 7.57 8.35
N GLU A 228 -12.13 8.33 7.66
CA GLU A 228 -12.18 8.41 6.19
C GLU A 228 -11.92 7.05 5.55
N LEU A 229 -10.88 6.33 6.00
CA LEU A 229 -10.58 4.98 5.50
C LEU A 229 -11.73 4.01 5.77
N VAL A 230 -12.38 4.08 6.94
CA VAL A 230 -13.58 3.28 7.25
C VAL A 230 -14.71 3.58 6.25
N LEU A 231 -15.03 4.87 6.04
CA LEU A 231 -16.09 5.27 5.11
C LEU A 231 -15.78 4.87 3.66
N MET A 232 -14.51 4.95 3.25
CA MET A 232 -14.07 4.51 1.93
C MET A 232 -14.23 3.00 1.74
N LEU A 233 -13.86 2.20 2.74
CA LEU A 233 -14.05 0.75 2.73
C LEU A 233 -15.54 0.38 2.67
N GLU A 234 -16.38 1.01 3.49
CA GLU A 234 -17.82 0.79 3.48
C GLU A 234 -18.45 1.16 2.12
N LYS A 235 -18.02 2.28 1.52
CA LYS A 235 -18.45 2.72 0.18
C LYS A 235 -17.99 1.75 -0.91
N ALA A 236 -16.81 1.15 -0.78
CA ALA A 236 -16.32 0.10 -1.69
C ALA A 236 -17.13 -1.22 -1.56
N GLY A 237 -17.91 -1.37 -0.51
CA GLY A 237 -18.78 -2.54 -0.28
C GLY A 237 -18.34 -3.47 0.84
N PHE A 238 -17.20 -3.19 1.47
CA PHE A 238 -16.72 -3.96 2.61
C PHE A 238 -17.65 -3.83 3.84
N ARG A 239 -17.60 -4.84 4.70
CA ARG A 239 -18.32 -4.91 5.99
C ARG A 239 -17.44 -5.62 7.01
N ASP A 240 -17.91 -5.70 8.25
CA ASP A 240 -17.21 -6.36 9.35
C ASP A 240 -15.75 -5.87 9.47
N LEU A 241 -15.63 -4.54 9.60
CA LEU A 241 -14.34 -3.87 9.69
C LEU A 241 -13.74 -4.08 11.08
N GLN A 242 -12.49 -4.51 11.15
CA GLN A 242 -11.69 -4.62 12.36
C GLN A 242 -10.44 -3.76 12.20
N ILE A 243 -10.03 -3.08 13.25
CA ILE A 243 -8.86 -2.21 13.23
C ILE A 243 -8.01 -2.53 14.45
N TYR A 244 -6.80 -3.00 14.20
CA TYR A 244 -5.80 -3.37 15.19
C TYR A 244 -4.62 -2.41 15.18
N GLY A 245 -3.77 -2.48 16.21
CA GLY A 245 -2.58 -1.65 16.34
C GLY A 245 -1.28 -2.40 16.15
N ASP A 246 -0.28 -1.78 15.51
CA ASP A 246 1.13 -2.17 15.48
C ASP A 246 1.37 -3.66 15.17
N PHE A 247 0.61 -4.25 14.21
CA PHE A 247 0.69 -5.66 13.80
C PHE A 247 0.45 -6.65 14.94
N THR A 248 -0.45 -6.30 15.87
CA THR A 248 -0.90 -7.14 16.98
C THR A 248 -2.36 -7.52 16.84
N ASP A 249 -2.90 -8.31 17.78
CA ASP A 249 -4.33 -8.60 17.90
C ASP A 249 -5.05 -7.62 18.85
N GLU A 250 -4.37 -6.55 19.30
CA GLU A 250 -4.94 -5.52 20.15
C GLU A 250 -5.76 -4.52 19.32
N VAL A 251 -6.93 -4.18 19.80
CA VAL A 251 -7.78 -3.16 19.17
C VAL A 251 -7.02 -1.83 19.14
N ALA A 252 -7.04 -1.16 17.99
CA ALA A 252 -6.31 0.09 17.80
C ALA A 252 -6.70 1.18 18.81
N THR A 253 -5.69 1.82 19.37
CA THR A 253 -5.79 2.95 20.30
C THR A 253 -5.00 4.16 19.75
N PRO A 254 -5.13 5.36 20.32
CA PRO A 254 -4.34 6.52 19.91
C PRO A 254 -2.82 6.38 20.11
N ASP A 255 -2.38 5.40 20.92
CA ASP A 255 -0.96 5.19 21.25
C ASP A 255 -0.23 4.33 20.21
N HIS A 256 -0.97 3.67 19.30
CA HIS A 256 -0.37 2.88 18.22
C HIS A 256 0.12 3.78 17.07
N ASN A 257 1.18 3.35 16.39
CA ASN A 257 1.77 4.04 15.25
C ASN A 257 1.23 3.54 13.90
N ASP A 258 0.96 2.25 13.80
CA ASP A 258 0.35 1.64 12.62
C ASP A 258 -1.05 1.12 12.93
N LEU A 259 -2.04 1.53 12.14
CA LEU A 259 -3.38 0.96 12.18
C LEU A 259 -3.51 -0.12 11.11
N ILE A 260 -3.93 -1.31 11.52
CA ILE A 260 -4.12 -2.44 10.62
C ILE A 260 -5.62 -2.62 10.37
N PHE A 261 -6.07 -2.30 9.18
CA PHE A 261 -7.46 -2.46 8.76
C PHE A 261 -7.67 -3.86 8.19
N ILE A 262 -8.70 -4.56 8.65
CA ILE A 262 -9.17 -5.81 8.08
C ILE A 262 -10.63 -5.62 7.69
N ALA A 263 -10.92 -5.73 6.40
CA ALA A 263 -12.23 -5.47 5.81
C ALA A 263 -12.73 -6.71 5.04
N LYS A 264 -13.95 -7.18 5.33
CA LYS A 264 -14.49 -8.42 4.78
C LYS A 264 -15.46 -8.16 3.62
N LYS A 265 -15.34 -8.95 2.56
CA LYS A 265 -16.31 -9.04 1.47
C LYS A 265 -17.40 -10.02 1.86
N ASN A 266 -18.51 -9.53 2.43
CA ASN A 266 -19.63 -10.38 2.76
C ASN A 266 -20.45 -10.76 1.51
N LEU A 267 -21.00 -11.98 1.49
CA LEU A 267 -22.00 -12.35 0.51
C LEU A 267 -23.19 -11.38 0.63
N LYS A 268 -23.52 -10.66 -0.42
CA LYS A 268 -24.83 -10.02 -0.49
C LYS A 268 -25.87 -11.14 -0.35
N LYS A 269 -26.58 -11.22 0.77
CA LYS A 269 -27.85 -11.95 0.79
C LYS A 269 -28.71 -11.31 -0.30
N LEU A 270 -28.91 -12.01 -1.41
CA LEU A 270 -29.97 -11.69 -2.36
C LEU A 270 -31.30 -11.78 -1.55
N LEU A 271 -31.73 -10.65 -1.05
CA LEU A 271 -33.10 -10.50 -0.58
C LEU A 271 -33.97 -10.76 -1.83
N ARG A 272 -34.42 -11.97 -2.00
CA ARG A 272 -35.53 -12.24 -2.91
C ARG A 272 -36.71 -11.43 -2.37
N PRO A 273 -37.31 -10.53 -3.15
CA PRO A 273 -38.56 -9.92 -2.73
C PRO A 273 -39.60 -11.02 -2.69
N THR A 274 -39.99 -11.44 -1.50
CA THR A 274 -41.16 -12.22 -1.28
C THR A 274 -42.38 -11.28 -1.34
N HIS A 275 -42.70 -10.80 -2.52
CA HIS A 275 -44.04 -10.30 -2.77
C HIS A 275 -44.93 -11.50 -3.12
N LYS A 276 -45.47 -12.16 -2.11
CA LYS A 276 -46.78 -12.76 -2.23
C LYS A 276 -47.79 -11.64 -2.06
N MET A 277 -48.43 -11.23 -3.16
CA MET A 277 -49.66 -10.47 -3.10
C MET A 277 -50.72 -11.35 -2.46
N PRO A 278 -51.54 -10.86 -1.55
CA PRO A 278 -52.72 -11.58 -1.11
C PRO A 278 -53.72 -11.70 -2.28
N ASP A 279 -54.25 -12.90 -2.47
CA ASP A 279 -55.36 -13.17 -3.36
C ASP A 279 -56.62 -12.49 -2.76
N ASP A 280 -56.97 -11.32 -3.28
CA ASP A 280 -58.23 -10.69 -2.98
C ASP A 280 -59.33 -11.41 -3.77
N GLY A 281 -59.89 -12.42 -3.14
CA GLY A 281 -61.11 -13.08 -3.61
C GLY A 281 -62.28 -12.08 -3.65
N TYR A 282 -62.63 -11.64 -4.84
CA TYR A 282 -63.89 -11.00 -5.10
C TYR A 282 -64.99 -12.06 -5.03
N VAL A 283 -65.80 -12.02 -3.97
CA VAL A 283 -67.12 -12.72 -3.90
C VAL A 283 -68.15 -11.74 -4.41
N SER A 284 -68.69 -12.07 -5.58
CA SER A 284 -69.90 -11.45 -6.11
C SER A 284 -71.13 -11.97 -5.34
N GLY A 285 -71.92 -11.05 -4.83
CA GLY A 285 -73.25 -11.22 -4.30
C GLY A 285 -74.04 -9.95 -4.55
#